data_5a462f7e5632db8f2b2173bd87134d69
#
_entry.id   5a462f7e5632db8f2b2173bd87134d69
#
_cell.length_a   1.000
_cell.length_b   1.000
_cell.length_c   1.000
_cell.angle_alpha   90.00
_cell.angle_beta   90.00
_cell.angle_gamma   90.00
#
_symmetry.space_group_name_H-M   'P 1'
#
loop_
_entity.id
_entity.type
_entity.pdbx_description
1 polymer ?
#
loop_
_entity_poly.entity_id
_entity_poly.type
_entity_poly.pdbx_seq_one_letter_code
_entity_poly.pdbx_strand_id
1 'polypeptide(L)'
;MKAVLIFLGAILNLFASDFITLKEYSKMLYENPRGISCKKCHGNDGSEQTLGFYMKNGVKTAYKVPSIQNLSFEEFQNSLNQDKDAKSIMPNYSLINDEIITLYNYIKQSKKEQK
;
A
#
# COMPACT_ATOMS: atom_id res chain seq x y z
N MET A 1 42.26 21.36 14.77
CA MET A 1 42.03 20.17 13.95
C MET A 1 41.00 19.22 14.53
N LYS A 2 41.05 18.91 15.84
CA LYS A 2 40.08 18.01 16.46
C LYS A 2 38.61 18.55 16.41
N ALA A 3 38.45 19.86 16.54
CA ALA A 3 37.14 20.50 16.49
C ALA A 3 36.48 20.42 15.10
N VAL A 4 37.29 20.46 14.03
CA VAL A 4 36.82 20.38 12.65
C VAL A 4 36.31 18.96 12.33
N LEU A 5 37.00 17.94 12.83
CA LEU A 5 36.61 16.54 12.64
C LEU A 5 35.29 16.21 13.34
N ILE A 6 35.06 16.74 14.54
CA ILE A 6 33.83 16.56 15.29
C ILE A 6 32.65 17.23 14.54
N PHE A 7 32.89 18.41 13.97
CA PHE A 7 31.89 19.15 13.22
C PHE A 7 31.46 18.39 11.95
N LEU A 8 32.39 17.79 11.23
CA LEU A 8 32.14 16.98 10.06
C LEU A 8 31.29 15.74 10.41
N GLY A 9 31.60 15.09 11.54
CA GLY A 9 30.84 13.93 12.00
C GLY A 9 29.40 14.28 12.32
N ALA A 10 29.15 15.44 12.92
CA ALA A 10 27.80 15.92 13.25
C ALA A 10 26.97 16.19 11.99
N ILE A 11 27.58 16.74 10.95
CA ILE A 11 26.90 17.00 9.67
C ILE A 11 26.47 15.70 9.01
N LEU A 12 27.31 14.69 9.01
CA LEU A 12 27.00 13.38 8.43
C LEU A 12 25.82 12.71 9.13
N ASN A 13 25.75 12.85 10.45
CA ASN A 13 24.63 12.31 11.22
C ASN A 13 23.31 12.99 10.89
N LEU A 14 23.32 14.28 10.62
CA LEU A 14 22.12 15.02 10.23
C LEU A 14 21.57 14.54 8.89
N PHE A 15 22.42 14.28 7.91
CA PHE A 15 21.99 13.76 6.62
C PHE A 15 21.38 12.37 6.73
N ALA A 16 21.94 11.50 7.57
CA ALA A 16 21.45 10.14 7.74
C ALA A 16 20.04 10.08 8.34
N SER A 17 19.64 11.06 9.15
CA SER A 17 18.35 11.08 9.81
C SER A 17 17.20 11.59 8.93
N ASP A 18 17.52 12.21 7.76
CA ASP A 18 16.51 12.81 6.89
C ASP A 18 15.93 11.83 5.86
N PHE A 19 16.49 10.62 5.74
CA PHE A 19 16.03 9.64 4.76
C PHE A 19 15.01 8.69 5.38
N ILE A 20 13.84 8.59 4.74
CA ILE A 20 12.87 7.57 5.13
C ILE A 20 13.30 6.21 4.56
N THR A 21 12.96 5.14 5.27
CA THR A 21 13.26 3.79 4.80
C THR A 21 12.30 3.41 3.67
N LEU A 22 12.69 2.41 2.87
CA LEU A 22 11.81 1.87 1.82
C LEU A 22 10.51 1.32 2.43
N LYS A 23 10.61 0.69 3.59
CA LYS A 23 9.44 0.17 4.30
C LYS A 23 8.48 1.28 4.71
N GLU A 24 8.99 2.38 5.24
CA GLU A 24 8.17 3.54 5.61
C GLU A 24 7.52 4.17 4.39
N TYR A 25 8.27 4.30 3.29
CA TYR A 25 7.76 4.84 2.05
C TYR A 25 6.63 3.97 1.48
N SER A 26 6.82 2.65 1.46
CA SER A 26 5.80 1.73 0.94
C SER A 26 4.53 1.76 1.80
N LYS A 27 4.68 1.88 3.12
CA LYS A 27 3.54 2.03 4.02
C LYS A 27 2.80 3.34 3.75
N MET A 28 3.52 4.44 3.59
CA MET A 28 2.93 5.74 3.27
C MET A 28 2.16 5.69 1.95
N LEU A 29 2.71 5.03 0.95
CA LEU A 29 2.09 4.90 -0.35
C LEU A 29 0.82 4.06 -0.28
N TYR A 30 0.84 2.98 0.49
CA TYR A 30 -0.33 2.12 0.70
C TYR A 30 -1.45 2.88 1.42
N GLU A 31 -1.11 3.70 2.39
CA GLU A 31 -2.08 4.49 3.15
C GLU A 31 -2.53 5.74 2.41
N ASN A 32 -1.72 6.25 1.48
CA ASN A 32 -2.05 7.45 0.71
C ASN A 32 -1.48 7.37 -0.71
N PRO A 33 -2.15 6.65 -1.62
CA PRO A 33 -1.71 6.52 -3.01
C PRO A 33 -2.18 7.69 -3.88
N ARG A 34 -2.26 8.88 -3.34
CA ARG A 34 -2.82 10.09 -3.96
C ARG A 34 -4.31 9.89 -4.31
N GLY A 35 -5.03 9.34 -3.35
CA GLY A 35 -6.46 9.06 -3.48
C GLY A 35 -6.93 8.31 -2.25
N ILE A 36 -8.00 7.53 -2.40
CA ILE A 36 -8.54 6.75 -1.31
C ILE A 36 -7.52 5.70 -0.88
N SER A 37 -7.27 5.62 0.42
CA SER A 37 -6.29 4.69 0.99
C SER A 37 -6.60 3.25 0.62
N CYS A 38 -5.59 2.50 0.19
CA CYS A 38 -5.71 1.07 -0.05
C CYS A 38 -6.13 0.34 1.23
N LYS A 39 -5.60 0.80 2.35
CA LYS A 39 -5.89 0.25 3.69
C LYS A 39 -7.37 0.30 4.04
N LYS A 40 -8.09 1.31 3.55
CA LYS A 40 -9.52 1.48 3.86
C LYS A 40 -10.36 0.30 3.42
N CYS A 41 -10.05 -0.30 2.29
CA CYS A 41 -10.78 -1.43 1.74
C CYS A 41 -10.05 -2.75 1.90
N HIS A 42 -8.72 -2.74 1.86
CA HIS A 42 -7.90 -3.95 1.86
C HIS A 42 -7.25 -4.26 3.23
N GLY A 43 -7.52 -3.43 4.25
CA GLY A 43 -6.96 -3.63 5.58
C GLY A 43 -5.47 -3.34 5.65
N ASN A 44 -4.84 -3.71 6.76
CA ASN A 44 -3.43 -3.43 6.98
C ASN A 44 -2.50 -4.28 6.13
N ASP A 45 -2.98 -5.40 5.61
CA ASP A 45 -2.13 -6.41 5.01
C ASP A 45 -2.64 -6.96 3.67
N GLY A 46 -3.76 -6.46 3.16
CA GLY A 46 -4.35 -6.93 1.92
C GLY A 46 -5.15 -8.22 2.04
N SER A 47 -5.46 -8.69 3.26
CA SER A 47 -6.32 -9.85 3.46
C SER A 47 -7.78 -9.51 3.16
N GLU A 48 -8.62 -10.55 3.02
CA GLU A 48 -10.06 -10.36 2.76
C GLU A 48 -10.69 -9.52 3.86
N GLN A 49 -11.52 -8.54 3.45
CA GLN A 49 -12.20 -7.65 4.38
C GLN A 49 -13.70 -7.65 4.09
N THR A 50 -14.50 -7.46 5.14
CA THR A 50 -15.94 -7.22 5.01
C THR A 50 -16.18 -5.73 5.26
N LEU A 51 -16.64 -5.01 4.23
CA LEU A 51 -16.87 -3.56 4.33
C LEU A 51 -18.23 -3.21 4.92
N GLY A 52 -19.16 -4.11 4.85
CA GLY A 52 -20.52 -3.89 5.33
C GLY A 52 -21.46 -4.95 4.80
N PHE A 53 -22.75 -4.64 4.86
CA PHE A 53 -23.79 -5.57 4.43
C PHE A 53 -24.80 -4.86 3.54
N TYR A 54 -25.42 -5.60 2.66
CA TYR A 54 -26.50 -5.11 1.80
C TYR A 54 -27.56 -6.17 1.66
N MET A 55 -28.73 -5.76 1.19
CA MET A 55 -29.85 -6.68 0.97
C MET A 55 -29.85 -7.14 -0.48
N LYS A 56 -29.81 -8.44 -0.68
CA LYS A 56 -29.91 -9.06 -2.00
C LYS A 56 -31.04 -10.07 -1.97
N ASN A 57 -32.09 -9.79 -2.74
CA ASN A 57 -33.28 -10.64 -2.79
C ASN A 57 -33.89 -10.91 -1.41
N GLY A 58 -33.86 -9.90 -0.53
CA GLY A 58 -34.39 -9.99 0.82
C GLY A 58 -33.45 -10.64 1.84
N VAL A 59 -32.24 -11.02 1.43
CA VAL A 59 -31.26 -11.67 2.29
C VAL A 59 -30.11 -10.72 2.61
N LYS A 60 -29.77 -10.60 3.89
CA LYS A 60 -28.61 -9.79 4.34
C LYS A 60 -27.33 -10.45 3.84
N THR A 61 -26.60 -9.74 2.99
CA THR A 61 -25.40 -10.25 2.31
C THR A 61 -24.19 -9.39 2.65
N ALA A 62 -23.06 -10.04 2.99
CA ALA A 62 -21.82 -9.34 3.28
C ALA A 62 -21.20 -8.79 1.99
N TYR A 63 -20.74 -7.54 2.02
CA TYR A 63 -19.93 -6.97 0.96
C TYR A 63 -18.46 -7.22 1.27
N LYS A 64 -17.88 -8.17 0.55
CA LYS A 64 -16.50 -8.60 0.81
C LYS A 64 -15.54 -8.09 -0.26
N VAL A 65 -14.39 -7.62 0.20
CA VAL A 65 -13.25 -7.30 -0.66
C VAL A 65 -12.32 -8.50 -0.63
N PRO A 66 -12.05 -9.13 -1.78
CA PRO A 66 -11.21 -10.33 -1.80
C PRO A 66 -9.77 -10.02 -1.40
N SER A 67 -9.07 -11.04 -0.94
CA SER A 67 -7.65 -10.92 -0.59
C SER A 67 -6.82 -10.59 -1.83
N ILE A 68 -5.88 -9.65 -1.68
CA ILE A 68 -4.91 -9.32 -2.72
C ILE A 68 -3.52 -9.86 -2.40
N GLN A 69 -3.42 -10.71 -1.36
CA GLN A 69 -2.13 -11.24 -0.91
C GLN A 69 -1.56 -12.31 -1.85
N ASN A 70 -2.42 -12.98 -2.60
CA ASN A 70 -2.02 -14.11 -3.42
C ASN A 70 -1.97 -13.80 -4.92
N LEU A 71 -2.12 -12.53 -5.30
CA LEU A 71 -2.03 -12.12 -6.69
C LEU A 71 -0.59 -12.22 -7.20
N SER A 72 -0.42 -12.60 -8.47
CA SER A 72 0.87 -12.44 -9.14
C SER A 72 1.11 -10.95 -9.40
N PHE A 73 2.37 -10.59 -9.67
CA PHE A 73 2.67 -9.19 -9.99
C PHE A 73 1.89 -8.71 -11.22
N GLU A 74 1.77 -9.56 -12.23
CA GLU A 74 1.04 -9.22 -13.45
C GLU A 74 -0.44 -8.93 -13.15
N GLU A 75 -1.08 -9.79 -12.37
CA GLU A 75 -2.47 -9.59 -11.96
C GLU A 75 -2.64 -8.30 -11.17
N PHE A 76 -1.73 -8.04 -10.25
CA PHE A 76 -1.74 -6.84 -9.41
C PHE A 76 -1.57 -5.58 -10.27
N GLN A 77 -0.59 -5.59 -11.18
CA GLN A 77 -0.32 -4.47 -12.09
C GLN A 77 -1.52 -4.20 -12.99
N ASN A 78 -2.10 -5.25 -13.56
CA ASN A 78 -3.25 -5.12 -14.45
C ASN A 78 -4.46 -4.55 -13.70
N SER A 79 -4.69 -4.98 -12.46
CA SER A 79 -5.79 -4.46 -11.64
C SER A 79 -5.68 -2.96 -11.38
N LEU A 80 -4.45 -2.46 -11.22
CA LEU A 80 -4.23 -1.03 -10.97
C LEU A 80 -4.20 -0.19 -12.24
N ASN A 81 -3.86 -0.79 -13.39
CA ASN A 81 -3.77 -0.08 -14.66
C ASN A 81 -5.06 -0.07 -15.46
N GLN A 82 -6.00 -0.96 -15.14
CA GLN A 82 -7.29 -1.01 -15.84
C GLN A 82 -8.20 0.12 -15.40
N ASP A 83 -8.89 0.73 -16.36
CA ASP A 83 -9.95 1.67 -16.05
C ASP A 83 -11.12 0.92 -15.43
N LYS A 84 -11.56 1.36 -14.27
CA LYS A 84 -12.70 0.78 -13.58
C LYS A 84 -13.98 1.41 -14.09
N ASP A 85 -15.01 0.60 -14.31
CA ASP A 85 -16.31 1.13 -14.69
C ASP A 85 -17.02 1.72 -13.46
N ALA A 86 -18.17 2.36 -13.72
CA ALA A 86 -18.94 3.03 -12.66
C ALA A 86 -19.51 2.05 -11.61
N LYS A 87 -19.49 0.75 -11.89
CA LYS A 87 -19.98 -0.27 -10.97
C LYS A 87 -18.92 -0.74 -10.00
N SER A 88 -17.65 -0.49 -10.32
CA SER A 88 -16.56 -0.88 -9.42
C SER A 88 -16.43 0.09 -8.26
N ILE A 89 -16.38 -0.43 -7.05
CA ILE A 89 -16.17 0.38 -5.86
C ILE A 89 -14.71 0.79 -5.71
N MET A 90 -13.80 0.01 -6.30
CA MET A 90 -12.37 0.35 -6.28
C MET A 90 -12.09 1.50 -7.22
N PRO A 91 -11.51 2.60 -6.72
CA PRO A 91 -11.23 3.75 -7.58
C PRO A 91 -10.05 3.51 -8.51
N ASN A 92 -9.92 4.37 -9.51
CA ASN A 92 -8.76 4.40 -10.39
C ASN A 92 -7.64 5.19 -9.72
N TYR A 93 -6.40 4.75 -9.91
CA TYR A 93 -5.21 5.42 -9.36
C TYR A 93 -4.25 5.78 -10.46
N SER A 94 -3.56 6.91 -10.30
CA SER A 94 -2.47 7.34 -11.17
C SER A 94 -1.14 6.93 -10.54
N LEU A 95 -0.70 5.70 -10.79
CA LEU A 95 0.52 5.15 -10.22
C LEU A 95 1.51 4.81 -11.33
N ILE A 96 2.79 5.14 -11.10
CA ILE A 96 3.86 4.70 -12.00
C ILE A 96 4.30 3.29 -11.63
N ASN A 97 5.01 2.62 -12.55
CA ASN A 97 5.41 1.23 -12.35
C ASN A 97 6.22 1.01 -11.07
N ASP A 98 7.12 1.92 -10.73
CA ASP A 98 7.92 1.80 -9.51
C ASP A 98 7.05 1.83 -8.27
N GLU A 99 6.00 2.63 -8.28
CA GLU A 99 5.03 2.68 -7.18
C GLU A 99 4.24 1.39 -7.07
N ILE A 100 3.85 0.82 -8.20
CA ILE A 100 3.12 -0.45 -8.24
C ILE A 100 4.00 -1.59 -7.68
N ILE A 101 5.27 -1.63 -8.07
CA ILE A 101 6.24 -2.60 -7.54
C ILE A 101 6.39 -2.44 -6.03
N THR A 102 6.51 -1.21 -5.57
CA THR A 102 6.65 -0.89 -4.15
C THR A 102 5.45 -1.36 -3.35
N LEU A 103 4.23 -1.11 -3.85
CA LEU A 103 3.00 -1.57 -3.21
C LEU A 103 2.89 -3.09 -3.18
N TYR A 104 3.23 -3.73 -4.29
CA TYR A 104 3.21 -5.19 -4.38
C TYR A 104 4.12 -5.83 -3.34
N ASN A 105 5.34 -5.32 -3.24
CA ASN A 105 6.32 -5.82 -2.27
C ASN A 105 5.86 -5.58 -0.82
N TYR A 106 5.23 -4.45 -0.57
CA TYR A 106 4.68 -4.13 0.75
C TYR A 106 3.63 -5.16 1.17
N ILE A 107 2.70 -5.48 0.28
CA ILE A 107 1.63 -6.44 0.56
C ILE A 107 2.21 -7.84 0.80
N LYS A 108 3.17 -8.26 -0.02
CA LYS A 108 3.82 -9.57 0.14
C LYS A 108 4.59 -9.66 1.46
N GLN A 109 5.26 -8.58 1.84
CA GLN A 109 6.00 -8.52 3.11
C GLN A 109 5.04 -8.51 4.30
N SER A 110 3.94 -7.78 4.21
CA SER A 110 2.92 -7.72 5.27
C SER A 110 2.32 -9.10 5.52
N LYS A 111 2.09 -9.88 4.46
CA LYS A 111 1.62 -11.25 4.58
C LYS A 111 2.61 -12.12 5.36
N LYS A 112 3.90 -11.97 5.09
CA LYS A 112 4.95 -12.74 5.80
C LYS A 112 5.03 -12.39 7.27
N GLU A 113 4.85 -11.12 7.61
CA GLU A 113 4.93 -10.65 9.00
C GLU A 113 3.80 -11.15 9.87
N GLN A 114 2.70 -11.60 9.28
CA GLN A 114 1.55 -12.13 10.02
C GLN A 114 1.70 -13.60 10.43
N LYS A 115 2.71 -14.26 9.95
CA LYS A 115 3.02 -15.62 10.36
C LYS A 115 3.97 -15.57 11.55
#